data_9017f1a9ecd75a7ec2bd70c85ddd1533
#
_entry.id   9017f1a9ecd75a7ec2bd70c85ddd1533
#
_cell.length_a   1.000
_cell.length_b   1.000
_cell.length_c   1.000
_cell.angle_alpha   90.00
_cell.angle_beta   90.00
_cell.angle_gamma   90.00
#
_symmetry.space_group_name_H-M   'P 1'
#
loop_
_entity.id
_entity.type
_entity.pdbx_description
1 polymer ?
#
loop_
_entity_poly.entity_id
_entity_poly.type
_entity_poly.pdbx_seq_one_letter_code
_entity_poly.pdbx_strand_id
1 'polypeptide(L)'
;LYVSPRPLTADDMVAALGFSRSNVSMGIKELQAWELVRLHHLPNDRRDHFSAPEDIWTIFRTLLAQRRKREIDPTLHMLGQALAQEIGPEDAHAKQRLQAMHDFVTTATGCLDQMQQLDQETAAALMKMGQSLQKLTRMATGVKQSVKQAASIVTKN
;
A
#
# COMPACT_ATOMS: atom_id res chain seq x y z
N LEU A 1 -5.36 3.79 19.56
CA LEU A 1 -4.36 2.82 20.05
C LEU A 1 -2.93 3.26 19.73
N TYR A 2 -2.62 3.64 18.49
CA TYR A 2 -1.25 4.01 18.08
C TYR A 2 -0.65 5.18 18.88
N VAL A 3 -1.45 6.17 19.21
CA VAL A 3 -1.00 7.36 19.99
C VAL A 3 -1.09 7.15 21.51
N SER A 4 -1.53 5.98 21.97
CA SER A 4 -1.64 5.69 23.40
C SER A 4 -0.30 5.18 23.95
N PRO A 5 0.18 5.74 25.08
CA PRO A 5 1.43 5.27 25.71
C PRO A 5 1.28 3.92 26.41
N ARG A 6 0.06 3.39 26.54
CA ARG A 6 -0.24 2.12 27.20
C ARG A 6 -1.30 1.34 26.44
N PRO A 7 -1.37 0.02 26.61
CA PRO A 7 -2.48 -0.78 26.11
C PRO A 7 -3.82 -0.29 26.70
N LEU A 8 -4.87 -0.28 25.89
CA LEU A 8 -6.21 0.18 26.26
C LEU A 8 -7.20 -0.99 26.29
N THR A 9 -8.15 -0.93 27.22
CA THR A 9 -9.31 -1.82 27.22
C THR A 9 -10.37 -1.32 26.22
N ALA A 10 -11.33 -2.18 25.88
CA ALA A 10 -12.48 -1.76 25.08
C ALA A 10 -13.26 -0.61 25.75
N ASP A 11 -13.36 -0.60 27.07
CA ASP A 11 -14.05 0.45 27.82
C ASP A 11 -13.29 1.78 27.79
N ASP A 12 -11.95 1.76 27.88
CA ASP A 12 -11.11 2.95 27.67
C ASP A 12 -11.35 3.58 26.29
N MET A 13 -11.45 2.72 25.25
CA MET A 13 -11.71 3.19 23.89
C MET A 13 -13.12 3.74 23.71
N VAL A 14 -14.13 3.12 24.31
CA VAL A 14 -15.52 3.64 24.36
C VAL A 14 -15.52 5.05 24.97
N ALA A 15 -14.88 5.21 26.12
CA ALA A 15 -14.81 6.49 26.83
C ALA A 15 -14.06 7.57 26.02
N ALA A 16 -12.96 7.18 25.35
CA ALA A 16 -12.13 8.13 24.59
C ALA A 16 -12.76 8.53 23.25
N LEU A 17 -13.48 7.63 22.58
CA LEU A 17 -14.00 7.83 21.22
C LEU A 17 -15.48 8.23 21.19
N GLY A 18 -16.22 8.02 22.25
CA GLY A 18 -17.67 8.25 22.30
C GLY A 18 -18.50 7.27 21.44
N PHE A 19 -17.90 6.15 20.98
CA PHE A 19 -18.58 5.14 20.20
C PHE A 19 -19.28 4.11 21.11
N SER A 20 -20.27 3.41 20.56
CA SER A 20 -20.90 2.30 21.27
C SER A 20 -19.90 1.16 21.50
N ARG A 21 -20.08 0.40 22.58
CA ARG A 21 -19.25 -0.77 22.88
C ARG A 21 -19.23 -1.79 21.73
N SER A 22 -20.37 -1.96 21.05
CA SER A 22 -20.48 -2.84 19.89
C SER A 22 -19.58 -2.40 18.74
N ASN A 23 -19.59 -1.09 18.41
CA ASN A 23 -18.74 -0.52 17.35
C ASN A 23 -17.26 -0.67 17.70
N VAL A 24 -16.87 -0.37 18.94
CA VAL A 24 -15.48 -0.56 19.40
C VAL A 24 -15.07 -2.02 19.30
N SER A 25 -15.91 -2.95 19.76
CA SER A 25 -15.62 -4.38 19.68
C SER A 25 -15.47 -4.89 18.25
N MET A 26 -16.33 -4.43 17.33
CA MET A 26 -16.20 -4.77 15.91
C MET A 26 -14.92 -4.21 15.30
N GLY A 27 -14.61 -2.95 15.57
CA GLY A 27 -13.37 -2.30 15.10
C GLY A 27 -12.11 -3.02 15.61
N ILE A 28 -12.08 -3.42 16.89
CA ILE A 28 -10.97 -4.21 17.46
C ILE A 28 -10.81 -5.52 16.71
N LYS A 29 -11.90 -6.27 16.48
CA LYS A 29 -11.86 -7.55 15.77
C LYS A 29 -11.36 -7.37 14.33
N GLU A 30 -11.80 -6.33 13.66
CA GLU A 30 -11.34 -6.01 12.32
C GLU A 30 -9.84 -5.68 12.30
N LEU A 31 -9.37 -4.82 13.20
CA LEU A 31 -7.95 -4.50 13.32
C LEU A 31 -7.08 -5.71 13.71
N GLN A 32 -7.61 -6.62 14.55
CA GLN A 32 -6.95 -7.88 14.84
C GLN A 32 -6.89 -8.80 13.62
N ALA A 33 -7.97 -8.88 12.84
CA ALA A 33 -8.01 -9.64 11.59
C ALA A 33 -7.03 -9.09 10.52
N TRP A 34 -6.66 -7.80 10.63
CA TRP A 34 -5.61 -7.16 9.84
C TRP A 34 -4.22 -7.23 10.49
N GLU A 35 -4.10 -7.90 11.65
CA GLU A 35 -2.84 -8.00 12.42
C GLU A 35 -2.27 -6.63 12.87
N LEU A 36 -3.13 -5.62 12.96
CA LEU A 36 -2.74 -4.25 13.35
C LEU A 36 -2.92 -3.98 14.84
N VAL A 37 -3.54 -4.91 15.57
CA VAL A 37 -3.77 -4.81 17.01
C VAL A 37 -3.37 -6.11 17.70
N ARG A 38 -2.63 -5.98 18.79
CA ARG A 38 -2.20 -7.08 19.65
C ARG A 38 -3.02 -7.11 20.91
N LEU A 39 -3.41 -8.31 21.32
CA LEU A 39 -4.07 -8.58 22.60
C LEU A 39 -3.02 -8.79 23.68
N HIS A 40 -3.25 -8.20 24.85
CA HIS A 40 -2.40 -8.35 26.04
C HIS A 40 -3.28 -8.75 27.23
N HIS A 41 -2.76 -9.63 28.05
CA HIS A 41 -3.30 -9.96 29.37
C HIS A 41 -2.36 -9.38 30.41
N LEU A 42 -2.86 -8.45 31.21
CA LEU A 42 -2.06 -7.84 32.28
C LEU A 42 -2.20 -8.63 33.60
N PRO A 43 -1.14 -8.74 34.39
CA PRO A 43 -1.22 -9.33 35.72
C PRO A 43 -2.27 -8.61 36.57
N ASN A 44 -3.11 -9.37 37.26
CA ASN A 44 -4.17 -8.86 38.15
C ASN A 44 -5.30 -8.07 37.45
N ASP A 45 -5.38 -8.07 36.14
CA ASP A 45 -6.52 -7.53 35.37
C ASP A 45 -7.05 -8.60 34.40
N ARG A 46 -8.33 -8.97 34.57
CA ARG A 46 -8.99 -9.96 33.72
C ARG A 46 -9.50 -9.42 32.39
N ARG A 47 -9.38 -8.12 32.17
CA ARG A 47 -9.84 -7.46 30.96
C ARG A 47 -8.80 -7.64 29.85
N ASP A 48 -9.31 -7.73 28.63
CA ASP A 48 -8.48 -7.68 27.43
C ASP A 48 -7.95 -6.27 27.21
N HIS A 49 -6.64 -6.18 26.99
CA HIS A 49 -5.95 -4.94 26.67
C HIS A 49 -5.40 -5.02 25.26
N PHE A 50 -5.44 -3.94 24.54
CA PHE A 50 -5.10 -3.86 23.13
C PHE A 50 -4.06 -2.78 22.89
N SER A 51 -3.07 -3.07 22.05
CA SER A 51 -2.10 -2.07 21.58
C SER A 51 -1.89 -2.18 20.08
N ALA A 52 -1.49 -1.10 19.44
CA ALA A 52 -0.94 -1.11 18.08
C ALA A 52 0.58 -1.32 18.10
N PRO A 53 1.22 -1.77 17.02
CA PRO A 53 2.67 -1.72 16.89
C PRO A 53 3.17 -0.27 17.03
N GLU A 54 4.29 -0.07 17.73
CA GLU A 54 4.87 1.26 17.94
C GLU A 54 5.54 1.79 16.66
N ASP A 55 6.14 0.88 15.90
CA ASP A 55 6.83 1.23 14.66
C ASP A 55 5.86 1.36 13.49
N ILE A 56 5.81 2.55 12.90
CA ILE A 56 4.95 2.85 11.74
C ILE A 56 5.30 2.01 10.51
N TRP A 57 6.58 1.61 10.33
CA TRP A 57 6.99 0.75 9.24
C TRP A 57 6.46 -0.66 9.39
N THR A 58 6.36 -1.16 10.62
CA THR A 58 5.69 -2.43 10.91
C THR A 58 4.22 -2.37 10.54
N ILE A 59 3.51 -1.30 10.90
CA ILE A 59 2.11 -1.09 10.49
C ILE A 59 1.99 -1.08 8.96
N PHE A 60 2.84 -0.32 8.28
CA PHE A 60 2.85 -0.21 6.82
C PHE A 60 3.08 -1.56 6.13
N ARG A 61 4.10 -2.32 6.58
CA ARG A 61 4.40 -3.66 6.04
C ARG A 61 3.24 -4.63 6.25
N THR A 62 2.65 -4.63 7.45
CA THR A 62 1.48 -5.45 7.77
C THR A 62 0.31 -5.12 6.84
N LEU A 63 0.01 -3.83 6.64
CA LEU A 63 -1.05 -3.40 5.73
C LEU A 63 -0.80 -3.86 4.29
N LEU A 64 0.42 -3.71 3.77
CA LEU A 64 0.77 -4.17 2.43
C LEU A 64 0.62 -5.68 2.29
N ALA A 65 1.11 -6.45 3.28
CA ALA A 65 1.01 -7.91 3.27
C ALA A 65 -0.46 -8.38 3.30
N GLN A 66 -1.29 -7.76 4.13
CA GLN A 66 -2.72 -8.09 4.20
C GLN A 66 -3.47 -7.73 2.90
N ARG A 67 -3.18 -6.57 2.31
CA ARG A 67 -3.73 -6.17 1.01
C ARG A 67 -3.34 -7.16 -0.08
N ARG A 68 -2.07 -7.54 -0.13
CA ARG A 68 -1.58 -8.53 -1.07
C ARG A 68 -2.37 -9.83 -0.96
N LYS A 69 -2.40 -10.42 0.24
CA LYS A 69 -3.07 -11.70 0.51
C LYS A 69 -4.56 -11.69 0.20
N ARG A 70 -5.25 -10.59 0.51
CA ARG A 70 -6.72 -10.53 0.40
C ARG A 70 -7.23 -10.09 -0.95
N GLU A 71 -6.50 -9.23 -1.65
CA GLU A 71 -6.99 -8.58 -2.87
C GLU A 71 -6.14 -8.90 -4.09
N ILE A 72 -4.80 -8.86 -3.96
CA ILE A 72 -3.89 -8.93 -5.09
C ILE A 72 -3.64 -10.37 -5.53
N ASP A 73 -3.27 -11.25 -4.62
CA ASP A 73 -2.98 -12.66 -4.95
C ASP A 73 -4.20 -13.37 -5.57
N PRO A 74 -5.44 -13.21 -5.04
CA PRO A 74 -6.62 -13.75 -5.71
C PRO A 74 -6.86 -13.15 -7.09
N THR A 75 -6.62 -11.85 -7.28
CA THR A 75 -6.77 -11.19 -8.58
C THR A 75 -5.77 -11.71 -9.59
N LEU A 76 -4.48 -11.85 -9.22
CA LEU A 76 -3.45 -12.45 -10.08
C LEU A 76 -3.79 -13.89 -10.44
N HIS A 77 -4.29 -14.66 -9.47
CA HIS A 77 -4.72 -16.04 -9.73
C HIS A 77 -5.85 -16.11 -10.75
N MET A 78 -6.89 -15.27 -10.61
CA MET A 78 -7.99 -15.20 -11.58
C MET A 78 -7.52 -14.76 -12.97
N LEU A 79 -6.65 -13.75 -13.05
CA LEU A 79 -6.07 -13.30 -14.32
C LEU A 79 -5.26 -14.41 -15.00
N GLY A 80 -4.44 -15.13 -14.21
CA GLY A 80 -3.66 -16.28 -14.71
C GLY A 80 -4.56 -17.39 -15.23
N GLN A 81 -5.65 -17.72 -14.52
CA GLN A 81 -6.63 -18.72 -14.98
C GLN A 81 -7.32 -18.29 -16.27
N ALA A 82 -7.73 -17.02 -16.37
CA ALA A 82 -8.37 -16.51 -17.59
C ALA A 82 -7.41 -16.55 -18.79
N LEU A 83 -6.13 -16.24 -18.59
CA LEU A 83 -5.11 -16.28 -19.65
C LEU A 83 -4.74 -17.71 -20.08
N ALA A 84 -4.91 -18.70 -19.20
CA ALA A 84 -4.64 -20.10 -19.49
C ALA A 84 -5.76 -20.76 -20.31
N GLN A 85 -6.94 -20.13 -20.40
CA GLN A 85 -8.01 -20.64 -21.24
C GLN A 85 -7.69 -20.47 -22.73
N GLU A 86 -8.14 -21.41 -23.56
CA GLU A 86 -8.10 -21.25 -25.01
C GLU A 86 -9.06 -20.13 -25.41
N ILE A 87 -8.51 -19.03 -25.89
CA ILE A 87 -9.23 -17.85 -26.33
C ILE A 87 -9.19 -17.82 -27.84
N GLY A 88 -10.36 -17.79 -28.47
CA GLY A 88 -10.49 -17.72 -29.93
C GLY A 88 -9.89 -16.44 -30.52
N PRO A 89 -9.64 -16.43 -31.85
CA PRO A 89 -9.06 -15.24 -32.52
C PRO A 89 -9.92 -14.00 -32.37
N GLU A 90 -11.23 -14.14 -32.20
CA GLU A 90 -12.20 -13.06 -31.94
C GLU A 90 -11.95 -12.33 -30.62
N ASP A 91 -11.36 -13.02 -29.64
CA ASP A 91 -11.08 -12.50 -28.30
C ASP A 91 -9.62 -12.05 -28.11
N ALA A 92 -8.84 -11.99 -29.18
CA ALA A 92 -7.41 -11.62 -29.12
C ALA A 92 -7.18 -10.27 -28.43
N HIS A 93 -8.07 -9.31 -28.62
CA HIS A 93 -8.01 -8.01 -27.96
C HIS A 93 -8.21 -8.15 -26.43
N ALA A 94 -9.18 -8.95 -25.99
CA ALA A 94 -9.42 -9.21 -24.57
C ALA A 94 -8.20 -9.89 -23.92
N LYS A 95 -7.62 -10.88 -24.58
CA LYS A 95 -6.39 -11.56 -24.14
C LYS A 95 -5.23 -10.59 -23.96
N GLN A 96 -5.00 -9.71 -24.92
CA GLN A 96 -3.96 -8.69 -24.82
C GLN A 96 -4.17 -7.76 -23.63
N ARG A 97 -5.39 -7.35 -23.36
CA ARG A 97 -5.71 -6.48 -22.22
C ARG A 97 -5.54 -7.18 -20.86
N LEU A 98 -5.97 -8.44 -20.77
CA LEU A 98 -5.76 -9.25 -19.57
C LEU A 98 -4.27 -9.50 -19.31
N GLN A 99 -3.48 -9.77 -20.35
CA GLN A 99 -2.02 -9.92 -20.23
C GLN A 99 -1.38 -8.64 -19.73
N ALA A 100 -1.71 -7.47 -20.31
CA ALA A 100 -1.19 -6.19 -19.87
C ALA A 100 -1.56 -5.88 -18.41
N MET A 101 -2.77 -6.24 -17.97
CA MET A 101 -3.19 -6.09 -16.58
C MET A 101 -2.42 -7.02 -15.65
N HIS A 102 -2.26 -8.29 -16.01
CA HIS A 102 -1.48 -9.27 -15.26
C HIS A 102 -0.03 -8.82 -15.09
N ASP A 103 0.63 -8.40 -16.17
CA ASP A 103 2.02 -7.95 -16.16
C ASP A 103 2.20 -6.69 -15.31
N PHE A 104 1.28 -5.74 -15.42
CA PHE A 104 1.28 -4.53 -14.60
C PHE A 104 1.16 -4.86 -13.09
N VAL A 105 0.17 -5.66 -12.72
CA VAL A 105 -0.05 -6.03 -11.31
C VAL A 105 1.14 -6.82 -10.77
N THR A 106 1.70 -7.76 -11.54
CA THR A 106 2.88 -8.54 -11.17
C THR A 106 4.10 -7.65 -10.95
N THR A 107 4.34 -6.70 -11.87
CA THR A 107 5.47 -5.78 -11.77
C THR A 107 5.32 -4.84 -10.56
N ALA A 108 4.14 -4.26 -10.38
CA ALA A 108 3.85 -3.36 -9.27
C ALA A 108 3.99 -4.06 -7.91
N THR A 109 3.48 -5.29 -7.81
CA THR A 109 3.61 -6.09 -6.58
C THR A 109 5.05 -6.49 -6.30
N GLY A 110 5.79 -6.92 -7.31
CA GLY A 110 7.21 -7.24 -7.17
C GLY A 110 8.04 -6.05 -6.67
N CYS A 111 7.75 -4.85 -7.14
CA CYS A 111 8.38 -3.62 -6.66
C CYS A 111 8.06 -3.36 -5.17
N LEU A 112 6.79 -3.53 -4.76
CA LEU A 112 6.37 -3.38 -3.36
C LEU A 112 7.02 -4.42 -2.45
N ASP A 113 7.17 -5.66 -2.91
CA ASP A 113 7.84 -6.71 -2.14
C ASP A 113 9.32 -6.41 -1.91
N GLN A 114 10.00 -5.92 -2.93
CA GLN A 114 11.39 -5.48 -2.79
C GLN A 114 11.52 -4.35 -1.76
N MET A 115 10.60 -3.37 -1.80
CA MET A 115 10.57 -2.29 -0.81
C MET A 115 10.34 -2.80 0.62
N GLN A 116 9.53 -3.84 0.80
CA GLN A 116 9.27 -4.43 2.12
C GLN A 116 10.50 -5.13 2.72
N GLN A 117 11.41 -5.63 1.89
CA GLN A 117 12.65 -6.30 2.31
C GLN A 117 13.75 -5.31 2.72
N LEU A 118 13.62 -4.03 2.32
CA LEU A 118 14.58 -3.01 2.69
C LEU A 118 14.42 -2.61 4.16
N ASP A 119 15.54 -2.27 4.80
CA ASP A 119 15.50 -1.57 6.08
C ASP A 119 14.87 -0.17 5.93
N GLN A 120 14.44 0.38 7.06
CA GLN A 120 13.71 1.66 7.08
C GLN A 120 14.53 2.81 6.46
N GLU A 121 15.85 2.85 6.72
CA GLU A 121 16.71 3.93 6.26
C GLU A 121 16.89 3.88 4.74
N THR A 122 17.15 2.68 4.21
CA THR A 122 17.29 2.44 2.77
C THR A 122 15.98 2.72 2.03
N ALA A 123 14.84 2.27 2.55
CA ALA A 123 13.52 2.57 1.96
C ALA A 123 13.25 4.07 1.92
N ALA A 124 13.52 4.80 3.01
CA ALA A 124 13.36 6.25 3.06
C ALA A 124 14.32 6.98 2.11
N ALA A 125 15.56 6.51 1.97
CA ALA A 125 16.54 7.06 1.04
C ALA A 125 16.09 6.89 -0.42
N LEU A 126 15.58 5.72 -0.80
CA LEU A 126 15.05 5.47 -2.15
C LEU A 126 13.84 6.34 -2.48
N MET A 127 12.92 6.54 -1.52
CA MET A 127 11.79 7.45 -1.70
C MET A 127 12.26 8.89 -1.95
N LYS A 128 13.27 9.37 -1.20
CA LYS A 128 13.86 10.70 -1.39
C LYS A 128 14.57 10.82 -2.74
N MET A 129 15.31 9.78 -3.16
CA MET A 129 15.94 9.74 -4.49
C MET A 129 14.91 9.80 -5.61
N GLY A 130 13.81 9.05 -5.51
CA GLY A 130 12.72 9.10 -6.50
C GLY A 130 12.15 10.50 -6.66
N GLN A 131 11.93 11.22 -5.55
CA GLN A 131 11.48 12.62 -5.58
C GLN A 131 12.50 13.55 -6.23
N SER A 132 13.80 13.33 -6.00
CA SER A 132 14.88 14.13 -6.61
C SER A 132 15.00 13.88 -8.10
N LEU A 133 14.90 12.63 -8.56
CA LEU A 133 14.85 12.26 -9.98
C LEU A 133 13.64 12.88 -10.69
N GLN A 134 12.48 12.90 -10.05
CA GLN A 134 11.29 13.53 -10.60
C GLN A 134 11.46 15.05 -10.78
N LYS A 135 12.15 15.73 -9.85
CA LYS A 135 12.50 17.16 -10.00
C LYS A 135 13.44 17.39 -11.17
N LEU A 136 14.47 16.56 -11.32
CA LEU A 136 15.43 16.64 -12.43
C LEU A 136 14.78 16.39 -13.79
N THR A 137 13.90 15.40 -13.91
CA THR A 137 13.17 15.13 -15.16
C THR A 137 12.22 16.26 -15.52
N ARG A 138 11.54 16.87 -14.54
CA ARG A 138 10.70 18.06 -14.79
C ARG A 138 11.51 19.26 -15.27
N MET A 139 12.70 19.51 -14.69
CA MET A 139 13.61 20.57 -15.14
C MET A 139 14.13 20.31 -16.56
N ALA A 140 14.53 19.07 -16.86
CA ALA A 140 15.00 18.69 -18.19
C ALA A 140 13.91 18.81 -19.27
N THR A 141 12.66 18.47 -18.93
CA THR A 141 11.51 18.60 -19.84
C THR A 141 11.17 20.08 -20.08
N GLY A 142 11.22 20.91 -19.04
CA GLY A 142 11.02 22.36 -19.14
C GLY A 142 12.04 23.03 -20.05
N VAL A 143 13.33 22.66 -19.90
CA VAL A 143 14.43 23.17 -20.77
C VAL A 143 14.21 22.74 -22.23
N LYS A 144 13.82 21.49 -22.51
CA LYS A 144 13.48 21.02 -23.86
C LYS A 144 12.35 21.82 -24.51
N GLN A 145 11.31 22.14 -23.76
CA GLN A 145 10.20 22.95 -24.27
C GLN A 145 10.62 24.39 -24.57
N SER A 146 11.41 25.00 -23.70
CA SER A 146 11.90 26.36 -23.89
C SER A 146 12.82 26.46 -25.10
N VAL A 147 13.71 25.47 -25.31
CA VAL A 147 14.59 25.41 -26.49
C VAL A 147 13.79 25.20 -27.78
N LYS A 148 12.77 24.35 -27.76
CA LYS A 148 11.88 24.11 -28.90
C LYS A 148 11.08 25.37 -29.27
N GLN A 149 10.66 26.13 -28.29
CA GLN A 149 9.91 27.37 -28.46
C GLN A 149 10.83 28.51 -29.02
N ALA A 150 12.06 28.61 -28.51
CA ALA A 150 13.04 29.54 -29.03
C ALA A 150 13.44 29.23 -30.50
N ALA A 151 13.63 27.93 -30.83
CA ALA A 151 13.93 27.51 -32.20
C ALA A 151 12.78 27.80 -33.17
N SER A 152 11.52 27.69 -32.73
CA SER A 152 10.34 28.02 -33.59
C SER A 152 10.20 29.52 -33.87
N ILE A 153 10.75 30.40 -33.04
CA ILE A 153 10.71 31.84 -33.22
C ILE A 153 11.77 32.26 -34.24
N VAL A 154 12.95 31.61 -34.21
CA VAL A 154 14.07 31.91 -35.14
C VAL A 154 13.77 31.47 -36.59
N THR A 155 12.93 30.44 -36.78
CA THR A 155 12.57 29.90 -38.12
C THR A 155 11.40 30.68 -38.78
N LYS A 156 10.83 31.67 -38.11
CA LYS A 156 9.69 32.45 -38.60
C LYS A 156 10.04 33.87 -39.05
N ASN A 157 11.30 34.24 -38.99
CA ASN A 157 11.88 35.46 -39.54
C ASN A 157 12.81 35.13 -40.73
#